data_0602abd8effb14595a22fbec58c22d15
#
_entry.id   0602abd8effb14595a22fbec58c22d15
#
_cell.length_a   1.000
_cell.length_b   1.000
_cell.length_c   1.000
_cell.angle_alpha   90.00
_cell.angle_beta   90.00
_cell.angle_gamma   90.00
#
_symmetry.space_group_name_H-M   'P 1'
#
loop_
_entity.id
_entity.type
_entity.pdbx_description
1 polymer ?
#
loop_
_entity_poly.entity_id
_entity_poly.type
_entity_poly.pdbx_seq_one_letter_code
_entity_poly.pdbx_strand_id
1 'polypeptide(L)'
;MNTKDSLIQLVDRFQQLKTDGGLNKSSEATMRAWIDELLAIFGWDVQNTHQVLTEHTLGKDERQRLHDIGSTNTRPDYTLVNGNVALAFVDAKSLDVDIKNDKSVAFQIRSYGWSVGAQYSIVTNFDTLAIYDCQCMPRVDDDANVARLHFYDSTEYVDNYEILHMFLLRENIITKKLKYSHSEQESLDYNFSRFLGEIRIKLAESIIRNN
;
A
#
# COMPACT_ATOMS: atom_id res chain seq x y z
N MET A 1 3.05 -25.14 -11.39
CA MET A 1 2.55 -24.06 -12.26
C MET A 1 3.43 -22.85 -12.03
N ASN A 2 3.80 -22.09 -13.04
CA ASN A 2 4.62 -20.89 -12.87
C ASN A 2 3.75 -19.78 -12.22
N THR A 3 4.34 -18.94 -11.39
CA THR A 3 3.65 -17.80 -10.73
C THR A 3 2.90 -16.92 -11.72
N LYS A 4 3.49 -16.65 -12.89
CA LYS A 4 2.86 -15.86 -13.96
C LYS A 4 1.62 -16.54 -14.54
N ASP A 5 1.68 -17.86 -14.78
CA ASP A 5 0.53 -18.61 -15.30
C ASP A 5 -0.63 -18.64 -14.30
N SER A 6 -0.30 -18.72 -12.99
CA SER A 6 -1.30 -18.65 -11.93
C SER A 6 -1.96 -17.28 -11.86
N LEU A 7 -1.18 -16.20 -12.04
CA LEU A 7 -1.70 -14.84 -12.09
C LEU A 7 -2.65 -14.65 -13.28
N ILE A 8 -2.28 -15.13 -14.48
CA ILE A 8 -3.14 -15.09 -15.66
C ILE A 8 -4.50 -15.73 -15.35
N GLN A 9 -4.49 -16.95 -14.81
CA GLN A 9 -5.74 -17.66 -14.51
C GLN A 9 -6.59 -16.93 -13.47
N LEU A 10 -5.97 -16.32 -12.47
CA LEU A 10 -6.69 -15.56 -11.44
C LEU A 10 -7.33 -14.30 -12.05
N VAL A 11 -6.59 -13.56 -12.87
CA VAL A 11 -7.10 -12.36 -13.56
C VAL A 11 -8.24 -12.72 -14.51
N ASP A 12 -8.08 -13.77 -15.31
CA ASP A 12 -9.11 -14.21 -16.27
C ASP A 12 -10.42 -14.58 -15.55
N ARG A 13 -10.34 -15.33 -14.44
CA ARG A 13 -11.53 -15.68 -13.63
C ARG A 13 -12.20 -14.42 -13.05
N PHE A 14 -11.41 -13.48 -12.55
CA PHE A 14 -11.94 -12.24 -12.00
C PHE A 14 -12.65 -11.42 -13.08
N GLN A 15 -12.02 -11.22 -14.24
CA GLN A 15 -12.59 -10.46 -15.34
C GLN A 15 -13.86 -11.13 -15.91
N GLN A 16 -13.89 -12.46 -15.99
CA GLN A 16 -15.09 -13.20 -16.40
C GLN A 16 -16.23 -12.93 -15.42
N LEU A 17 -15.98 -13.11 -14.11
CA LEU A 17 -17.01 -12.90 -13.08
C LEU A 17 -17.49 -11.44 -13.04
N LYS A 18 -16.59 -10.48 -13.26
CA LYS A 18 -16.92 -9.05 -13.35
C LYS A 18 -17.83 -8.76 -14.54
N THR A 19 -17.51 -9.34 -15.71
CA THR A 19 -18.29 -9.20 -16.94
C THR A 19 -19.69 -9.81 -16.80
N ASP A 20 -19.79 -10.94 -16.12
CA ASP A 20 -21.06 -11.63 -15.86
C ASP A 20 -21.91 -10.94 -14.77
N GLY A 21 -21.42 -9.83 -14.20
CA GLY A 21 -22.11 -9.08 -13.15
C GLY A 21 -22.06 -9.74 -11.76
N GLY A 22 -21.29 -10.80 -11.59
CA GLY A 22 -21.17 -11.56 -10.33
C GLY A 22 -20.44 -10.79 -9.22
N LEU A 23 -19.76 -9.68 -9.55
CA LEU A 23 -19.06 -8.82 -8.59
C LEU A 23 -19.81 -7.52 -8.28
N ASN A 24 -21.01 -7.33 -8.79
CA ASN A 24 -21.79 -6.12 -8.54
C ASN A 24 -22.00 -5.92 -7.03
N LYS A 25 -21.58 -4.77 -6.51
CA LYS A 25 -21.61 -4.41 -5.09
C LYS A 25 -20.83 -5.36 -4.17
N SER A 26 -19.74 -5.93 -4.66
CA SER A 26 -18.90 -6.80 -3.85
C SER A 26 -18.27 -6.05 -2.68
N SER A 27 -18.51 -6.57 -1.48
CA SER A 27 -17.98 -6.05 -0.24
C SER A 27 -16.45 -6.26 -0.15
N GLU A 28 -15.81 -5.53 0.75
CA GLU A 28 -14.40 -5.76 1.10
C GLU A 28 -14.12 -7.24 1.43
N ALA A 29 -15.00 -7.88 2.20
CA ALA A 29 -14.88 -9.31 2.54
C ALA A 29 -14.85 -10.20 1.30
N THR A 30 -15.62 -9.87 0.25
CA THR A 30 -15.58 -10.59 -1.03
C THR A 30 -14.25 -10.35 -1.75
N MET A 31 -13.75 -9.12 -1.74
CA MET A 31 -12.48 -8.79 -2.37
C MET A 31 -11.28 -9.44 -1.66
N ARG A 32 -11.35 -9.63 -0.35
CA ARG A 32 -10.30 -10.33 0.42
C ARG A 32 -10.03 -11.74 -0.12
N ALA A 33 -11.03 -12.48 -0.56
CA ALA A 33 -10.82 -13.81 -1.15
C ALA A 33 -9.92 -13.77 -2.40
N TRP A 34 -10.07 -12.77 -3.25
CA TRP A 34 -9.20 -12.54 -4.41
C TRP A 34 -7.80 -12.08 -4.02
N ILE A 35 -7.71 -11.26 -2.97
CA ILE A 35 -6.44 -10.78 -2.43
C ILE A 35 -5.67 -11.93 -1.77
N ASP A 36 -6.34 -12.83 -1.05
CA ASP A 36 -5.75 -14.03 -0.46
C ASP A 36 -5.12 -14.92 -1.53
N GLU A 37 -5.84 -15.16 -2.65
CA GLU A 37 -5.29 -15.92 -3.77
C GLU A 37 -4.11 -15.20 -4.44
N LEU A 38 -4.20 -13.88 -4.60
CA LEU A 38 -3.09 -13.08 -5.14
C LEU A 38 -1.84 -13.21 -4.25
N LEU A 39 -1.99 -13.06 -2.95
CA LEU A 39 -0.88 -13.21 -1.99
C LEU A 39 -0.31 -14.63 -2.03
N ALA A 40 -1.17 -15.65 -2.11
CA ALA A 40 -0.75 -17.05 -2.20
C ALA A 40 0.07 -17.34 -3.48
N ILE A 41 -0.29 -16.75 -4.63
CA ILE A 41 0.46 -16.85 -5.88
C ILE A 41 1.89 -16.33 -5.71
N PHE A 42 2.06 -15.26 -4.92
CA PHE A 42 3.36 -14.66 -4.64
C PHE A 42 4.05 -15.25 -3.39
N GLY A 43 3.59 -16.41 -2.90
CA GLY A 43 4.27 -17.22 -1.89
C GLY A 43 3.95 -16.87 -0.44
N TRP A 44 2.89 -16.08 -0.20
CA TRP A 44 2.38 -15.80 1.15
C TRP A 44 1.31 -16.80 1.56
N ASP A 45 1.41 -17.34 2.76
CA ASP A 45 0.38 -18.16 3.37
C ASP A 45 -0.39 -17.32 4.40
N VAL A 46 -1.59 -16.87 4.01
CA VAL A 46 -2.45 -16.01 4.84
C VAL A 46 -2.99 -16.72 6.09
N GLN A 47 -2.90 -18.04 6.15
CA GLN A 47 -3.24 -18.83 7.35
C GLN A 47 -2.07 -18.98 8.31
N ASN A 48 -0.86 -18.64 7.87
CA ASN A 48 0.35 -18.75 8.68
C ASN A 48 0.69 -17.38 9.32
N THR A 49 0.42 -17.26 10.62
CA THR A 49 0.67 -16.03 11.38
C THR A 49 2.15 -15.62 11.48
N HIS A 50 3.08 -16.48 11.09
CA HIS A 50 4.50 -16.12 10.95
C HIS A 50 4.83 -15.47 9.60
N GLN A 51 3.85 -15.41 8.69
CA GLN A 51 3.98 -14.80 7.38
C GLN A 51 3.00 -13.63 7.18
N VAL A 52 1.75 -13.79 7.62
CA VAL A 52 0.70 -12.79 7.46
C VAL A 52 -0.10 -12.68 8.74
N LEU A 53 -0.18 -11.47 9.30
CA LEU A 53 -1.12 -11.16 10.38
C LEU A 53 -2.32 -10.47 9.77
N THR A 54 -3.50 -11.05 9.95
CA THR A 54 -4.75 -10.48 9.47
C THR A 54 -5.42 -9.65 10.58
N GLU A 55 -5.88 -8.44 10.22
CA GLU A 55 -6.59 -7.54 11.15
C GLU A 55 -5.87 -7.35 12.50
N HIS A 56 -4.55 -7.38 12.49
CA HIS A 56 -3.74 -7.25 13.70
C HIS A 56 -3.62 -5.78 14.13
N THR A 57 -3.94 -5.50 15.37
CA THR A 57 -3.76 -4.16 15.93
C THR A 57 -2.28 -3.84 16.11
N LEU A 58 -1.83 -2.73 15.55
CA LEU A 58 -0.45 -2.25 15.67
C LEU A 58 -0.04 -2.01 17.12
N GLY A 59 1.26 -2.08 17.39
CA GLY A 59 1.83 -1.86 18.70
C GLY A 59 1.56 -0.45 19.27
N LYS A 60 1.90 -0.24 20.54
CA LYS A 60 1.60 1.04 21.23
C LYS A 60 2.33 2.21 20.58
N ASP A 61 3.60 2.03 20.23
CA ASP A 61 4.43 3.10 19.70
C ASP A 61 4.03 3.46 18.25
N GLU A 62 3.66 2.46 17.44
CA GLU A 62 3.11 2.66 16.09
C GLU A 62 1.78 3.39 16.14
N ARG A 63 0.89 3.01 17.06
CA ARG A 63 -0.40 3.70 17.24
C ARG A 63 -0.22 5.16 17.69
N GLN A 64 0.78 5.43 18.53
CA GLN A 64 1.09 6.80 18.92
C GLN A 64 1.55 7.62 17.71
N ARG A 65 2.47 7.08 16.88
CA ARG A 65 2.89 7.74 15.63
C ARG A 65 1.74 8.00 14.68
N LEU A 66 0.81 7.04 14.55
CA LEU A 66 -0.40 7.22 13.74
C LEU A 66 -1.28 8.36 14.27
N HIS A 67 -1.49 8.41 15.58
CA HIS A 67 -2.25 9.48 16.22
C HIS A 67 -1.60 10.85 16.00
N ASP A 68 -0.27 10.93 16.08
CA ASP A 68 0.50 12.19 15.93
C ASP A 68 0.36 12.80 14.52
N ILE A 69 0.06 11.98 13.51
CA ILE A 69 -0.20 12.44 12.12
C ILE A 69 -1.70 12.54 11.79
N GLY A 70 -2.59 12.35 12.78
CA GLY A 70 -4.04 12.44 12.59
C GLY A 70 -4.69 11.17 12.03
N SER A 71 -3.99 10.04 12.01
CA SER A 71 -4.57 8.75 11.63
C SER A 71 -5.27 8.10 12.81
N THR A 72 -6.51 7.66 12.61
CA THR A 72 -7.30 6.92 13.62
C THR A 72 -7.32 5.42 13.37
N ASN A 73 -6.95 4.99 12.16
CA ASN A 73 -6.90 3.59 11.78
C ASN A 73 -5.63 2.94 12.33
N THR A 74 -5.77 1.87 13.09
CA THR A 74 -4.66 1.18 13.78
C THR A 74 -4.61 -0.31 13.49
N ARG A 75 -5.46 -0.77 12.56
CA ARG A 75 -5.68 -2.21 12.30
C ARG A 75 -5.70 -2.45 10.78
N PRO A 76 -4.54 -2.66 10.16
CA PRO A 76 -4.45 -3.02 8.75
C PRO A 76 -5.06 -4.40 8.50
N ASP A 77 -5.57 -4.63 7.29
CA ASP A 77 -6.16 -5.92 6.91
C ASP A 77 -5.14 -7.03 6.89
N TYR A 78 -3.98 -6.78 6.27
CA TYR A 78 -2.87 -7.71 6.21
C TYR A 78 -1.57 -7.00 6.58
N THR A 79 -0.82 -7.59 7.50
CA THR A 79 0.56 -7.24 7.77
C THR A 79 1.44 -8.39 7.28
N LEU A 80 2.25 -8.15 6.26
CA LEU A 80 3.23 -9.10 5.75
C LEU A 80 4.44 -9.07 6.69
N VAL A 81 4.79 -10.22 7.27
CA VAL A 81 5.82 -10.29 8.31
C VAL A 81 6.92 -11.31 7.97
N ASN A 82 8.09 -11.09 8.57
CA ASN A 82 9.12 -12.11 8.72
C ASN A 82 9.44 -12.26 10.21
N GLY A 83 8.93 -13.30 10.83
CA GLY A 83 8.93 -13.43 12.28
C GLY A 83 8.14 -12.28 12.94
N ASN A 84 8.83 -11.46 13.75
CA ASN A 84 8.21 -10.34 14.46
C ASN A 84 8.37 -8.99 13.74
N VAL A 85 8.92 -8.98 12.52
CA VAL A 85 9.18 -7.74 11.77
C VAL A 85 8.12 -7.56 10.72
N ALA A 86 7.37 -6.45 10.79
CA ALA A 86 6.47 -6.01 9.73
C ALA A 86 7.29 -5.52 8.54
N LEU A 87 7.00 -6.06 7.35
CA LEU A 87 7.73 -5.76 6.12
C LEU A 87 6.94 -4.82 5.20
N ALA A 88 5.65 -5.07 5.07
CA ALA A 88 4.72 -4.27 4.27
C ALA A 88 3.28 -4.50 4.75
N PHE A 89 2.37 -3.63 4.34
CA PHE A 89 0.94 -3.77 4.59
C PHE A 89 0.18 -3.92 3.28
N VAL A 90 -0.90 -4.69 3.34
CA VAL A 90 -1.90 -4.73 2.26
C VAL A 90 -3.25 -4.38 2.89
N ASP A 91 -3.94 -3.42 2.31
CA ASP A 91 -5.25 -2.97 2.77
C ASP A 91 -6.29 -3.27 1.69
N ALA A 92 -7.32 -4.01 2.07
CA ALA A 92 -8.40 -4.40 1.19
C ALA A 92 -9.46 -3.30 1.11
N LYS A 93 -10.06 -3.13 -0.04
CA LYS A 93 -11.19 -2.22 -0.23
C LYS A 93 -12.33 -2.94 -0.95
N SER A 94 -13.54 -2.45 -0.75
CA SER A 94 -14.68 -2.87 -1.57
C SER A 94 -14.52 -2.38 -3.01
N LEU A 95 -15.20 -3.04 -3.94
CA LEU A 95 -15.03 -2.81 -5.37
C LEU A 95 -15.43 -1.39 -5.82
N ASP A 96 -16.28 -0.72 -5.07
CA ASP A 96 -16.80 0.63 -5.34
C ASP A 96 -15.88 1.76 -4.87
N VAL A 97 -14.79 1.44 -4.15
CA VAL A 97 -13.82 2.44 -3.67
C VAL A 97 -12.91 2.90 -4.80
N ASP A 98 -12.85 4.19 -5.04
CA ASP A 98 -11.93 4.81 -6.01
C ASP A 98 -10.50 4.92 -5.43
N ILE A 99 -9.77 3.80 -5.45
CA ILE A 99 -8.38 3.75 -4.95
C ILE A 99 -7.48 4.76 -5.67
N LYS A 100 -7.80 5.12 -6.91
CA LYS A 100 -6.97 6.04 -7.71
C LYS A 100 -6.98 7.45 -7.18
N ASN A 101 -8.14 7.93 -6.71
CA ASN A 101 -8.34 9.34 -6.41
C ASN A 101 -8.69 9.61 -4.93
N ASP A 102 -9.01 8.60 -4.15
CA ASP A 102 -9.37 8.77 -2.74
C ASP A 102 -8.13 9.05 -1.87
N LYS A 103 -8.02 10.31 -1.42
CA LYS A 103 -6.93 10.79 -0.55
C LYS A 103 -6.89 10.07 0.80
N SER A 104 -8.06 9.71 1.32
CA SER A 104 -8.15 9.05 2.64
C SER A 104 -7.60 7.63 2.58
N VAL A 105 -7.84 6.92 1.48
CA VAL A 105 -7.27 5.60 1.21
C VAL A 105 -5.75 5.67 1.08
N ALA A 106 -5.24 6.63 0.30
CA ALA A 106 -3.80 6.84 0.13
C ALA A 106 -3.13 7.21 1.46
N PHE A 107 -3.72 8.11 2.24
CA PHE A 107 -3.23 8.50 3.55
C PHE A 107 -3.21 7.30 4.51
N GLN A 108 -4.28 6.52 4.58
CA GLN A 108 -4.39 5.36 5.45
C GLN A 108 -3.28 4.35 5.21
N ILE A 109 -3.10 3.90 3.96
CA ILE A 109 -2.14 2.84 3.65
C ILE A 109 -0.68 3.30 3.82
N ARG A 110 -0.37 4.55 3.48
CA ARG A 110 0.94 5.14 3.72
C ARG A 110 1.23 5.29 5.21
N SER A 111 0.22 5.65 5.99
CA SER A 111 0.35 5.82 7.45
C SER A 111 0.76 4.52 8.14
N TYR A 112 0.17 3.40 7.76
CA TYR A 112 0.56 2.10 8.30
C TYR A 112 2.05 1.81 8.05
N GLY A 113 2.49 1.88 6.79
CA GLY A 113 3.87 1.59 6.43
C GLY A 113 4.85 2.54 7.11
N TRP A 114 4.57 3.84 7.11
CA TRP A 114 5.40 4.84 7.77
C TRP A 114 5.53 4.59 9.28
N SER A 115 4.45 4.20 9.95
CA SER A 115 4.46 4.02 11.41
C SER A 115 5.42 2.93 11.90
N VAL A 116 5.70 1.92 11.06
CA VAL A 116 6.64 0.83 11.36
C VAL A 116 7.99 0.97 10.63
N GLY A 117 8.14 1.99 9.77
CA GLY A 117 9.34 2.16 8.93
C GLY A 117 9.41 1.16 7.77
N ALA A 118 8.28 0.64 7.29
CA ALA A 118 8.23 -0.15 6.07
C ALA A 118 8.61 0.70 4.86
N GLN A 119 9.18 0.06 3.81
CA GLN A 119 9.55 0.77 2.61
C GLN A 119 8.31 1.18 1.79
N TYR A 120 7.33 0.30 1.69
CA TYR A 120 6.11 0.51 0.91
C TYR A 120 4.92 -0.22 1.53
N SER A 121 3.74 0.11 1.04
CA SER A 121 2.48 -0.58 1.34
C SER A 121 1.59 -0.61 0.12
N ILE A 122 0.61 -1.51 0.13
CA ILE A 122 -0.26 -1.80 -1.01
C ILE A 122 -1.70 -1.61 -0.58
N VAL A 123 -2.51 -0.96 -1.40
CA VAL A 123 -3.97 -0.97 -1.26
C VAL A 123 -4.59 -1.53 -2.53
N THR A 124 -5.59 -2.39 -2.37
CA THR A 124 -6.22 -3.04 -3.52
C THR A 124 -7.66 -3.48 -3.21
N ASN A 125 -8.49 -3.45 -4.22
CA ASN A 125 -9.77 -4.16 -4.29
C ASN A 125 -9.73 -5.28 -5.34
N PHE A 126 -8.56 -5.76 -5.69
CA PHE A 126 -8.21 -6.66 -6.77
C PHE A 126 -8.45 -6.08 -8.17
N ASP A 127 -9.56 -5.37 -8.41
CA ASP A 127 -9.81 -4.69 -9.70
C ASP A 127 -8.78 -3.59 -9.99
N THR A 128 -8.35 -2.92 -8.92
CA THR A 128 -7.25 -1.95 -8.96
C THR A 128 -6.28 -2.20 -7.81
N LEU A 129 -5.01 -1.87 -8.04
CA LEU A 129 -3.94 -1.99 -7.06
C LEU A 129 -3.05 -0.75 -7.12
N ALA A 130 -2.76 -0.18 -5.96
CA ALA A 130 -1.80 0.89 -5.83
C ALA A 130 -0.70 0.52 -4.83
N ILE A 131 0.55 0.86 -5.17
CA ILE A 131 1.73 0.68 -4.33
C ILE A 131 2.25 2.06 -3.95
N TYR A 132 2.44 2.29 -2.65
CA TYR A 132 2.88 3.57 -2.11
C TYR A 132 4.22 3.46 -1.39
N ASP A 133 5.10 4.42 -1.61
CA ASP A 133 6.28 4.65 -0.78
C ASP A 133 5.85 5.12 0.62
N CYS A 134 6.40 4.48 1.66
CA CYS A 134 6.10 4.77 3.06
C CYS A 134 7.28 5.38 3.81
N GLN A 135 8.36 5.74 3.14
CA GLN A 135 9.53 6.34 3.80
C GLN A 135 9.29 7.81 4.18
N CYS A 136 8.39 8.49 3.49
CA CYS A 136 8.00 9.85 3.80
C CYS A 136 6.76 9.89 4.68
N MET A 137 6.77 10.75 5.71
CA MET A 137 5.63 10.96 6.59
C MET A 137 4.40 11.43 5.78
N PRO A 138 3.29 10.70 5.80
CA PRO A 138 2.08 11.09 5.08
C PRO A 138 1.40 12.28 5.77
N ARG A 139 0.67 13.08 5.00
CA ARG A 139 -0.14 14.20 5.49
C ARG A 139 -1.59 14.01 5.08
N VAL A 140 -2.50 14.47 5.92
CA VAL A 140 -3.94 14.37 5.68
C VAL A 140 -4.38 15.12 4.41
N ASP A 141 -3.66 16.18 4.06
CA ASP A 141 -3.90 17.03 2.88
C ASP A 141 -3.16 16.59 1.62
N ASP A 142 -2.36 15.52 1.68
CA ASP A 142 -1.68 14.95 0.50
C ASP A 142 -2.72 14.49 -0.54
N ASP A 143 -2.45 14.74 -1.82
CA ASP A 143 -3.23 14.16 -2.90
C ASP A 143 -3.01 12.64 -3.01
N ALA A 144 -3.99 11.92 -3.56
CA ALA A 144 -3.94 10.46 -3.65
C ALA A 144 -2.76 9.90 -4.45
N ASN A 145 -2.14 10.70 -5.33
CA ASN A 145 -0.97 10.32 -6.11
C ASN A 145 0.37 10.61 -5.41
N VAL A 146 0.36 11.31 -4.28
CA VAL A 146 1.59 11.61 -3.53
C VAL A 146 2.21 10.31 -3.02
N ALA A 147 3.49 10.11 -3.33
CA ALA A 147 4.25 8.91 -2.99
C ALA A 147 3.70 7.60 -3.60
N ARG A 148 2.81 7.67 -4.59
CA ARG A 148 2.34 6.49 -5.31
C ARG A 148 3.40 6.06 -6.32
N LEU A 149 3.95 4.86 -6.10
CA LEU A 149 4.97 4.26 -6.98
C LEU A 149 4.33 3.66 -8.23
N HIS A 150 3.25 2.91 -8.05
CA HIS A 150 2.56 2.21 -9.13
C HIS A 150 1.06 2.21 -8.91
N PHE A 151 0.33 2.19 -10.02
CA PHE A 151 -1.11 1.98 -10.05
C PHE A 151 -1.46 1.14 -11.27
N TYR A 152 -2.22 0.07 -11.08
CA TYR A 152 -2.61 -0.85 -12.14
C TYR A 152 -4.07 -1.24 -12.01
N ASP A 153 -4.77 -1.32 -13.14
CA ASP A 153 -6.01 -2.06 -13.27
C ASP A 153 -5.70 -3.56 -13.38
N SER A 154 -6.60 -4.44 -12.95
CA SER A 154 -6.38 -5.89 -12.97
C SER A 154 -6.09 -6.45 -14.38
N THR A 155 -6.59 -5.80 -15.42
CA THR A 155 -6.26 -6.11 -16.83
C THR A 155 -4.80 -5.86 -17.19
N GLU A 156 -4.09 -5.04 -16.41
CA GLU A 156 -2.69 -4.70 -16.64
C GLU A 156 -1.71 -5.55 -15.80
N TYR A 157 -2.22 -6.41 -14.88
CA TYR A 157 -1.39 -7.19 -13.96
C TYR A 157 -0.42 -8.13 -14.68
N VAL A 158 -0.87 -8.77 -15.75
CA VAL A 158 -0.06 -9.73 -16.51
C VAL A 158 1.06 -9.03 -17.28
N ASP A 159 0.78 -7.87 -17.85
CA ASP A 159 1.75 -7.07 -18.58
C ASP A 159 2.79 -6.44 -17.63
N ASN A 160 2.38 -6.12 -16.41
CA ASN A 160 3.25 -5.57 -15.37
C ASN A 160 3.71 -6.62 -14.34
N TYR A 161 3.72 -7.91 -14.76
CA TYR A 161 4.09 -9.03 -13.88
C TYR A 161 5.42 -8.83 -13.15
N GLU A 162 6.46 -8.35 -13.82
CA GLU A 162 7.79 -8.18 -13.22
C GLU A 162 7.78 -7.16 -12.07
N ILE A 163 6.97 -6.12 -12.16
CA ILE A 163 6.81 -5.14 -11.09
C ILE A 163 6.01 -5.74 -9.95
N LEU A 164 4.88 -6.39 -10.24
CA LEU A 164 4.11 -7.08 -9.21
C LEU A 164 4.94 -8.16 -8.51
N HIS A 165 5.72 -8.93 -9.27
CA HIS A 165 6.64 -9.92 -8.73
C HIS A 165 7.71 -9.30 -7.82
N MET A 166 8.23 -8.12 -8.17
CA MET A 166 9.20 -7.41 -7.34
C MET A 166 8.59 -7.01 -5.99
N PHE A 167 7.36 -6.45 -5.98
CA PHE A 167 6.72 -5.92 -4.78
C PHE A 167 5.89 -6.93 -3.98
N LEU A 168 5.45 -8.04 -4.59
CA LEU A 168 4.59 -9.02 -3.95
C LEU A 168 5.32 -10.32 -3.58
N LEU A 169 6.37 -10.72 -4.33
CA LEU A 169 7.01 -12.01 -4.07
C LEU A 169 7.66 -12.02 -2.69
N ARG A 170 7.22 -12.95 -1.85
CA ARG A 170 7.68 -13.11 -0.47
C ARG A 170 9.20 -13.17 -0.36
N GLU A 171 9.86 -13.94 -1.22
CA GLU A 171 11.31 -14.09 -1.21
C GLU A 171 12.04 -12.76 -1.45
N ASN A 172 11.55 -11.93 -2.37
CA ASN A 172 12.13 -10.62 -2.66
C ASN A 172 12.00 -9.69 -1.46
N ILE A 173 10.82 -9.66 -0.84
CA ILE A 173 10.52 -8.81 0.31
C ILE A 173 11.40 -9.19 1.51
N ILE A 174 11.51 -10.48 1.83
CA ILE A 174 12.31 -10.97 2.95
C ILE A 174 13.81 -10.70 2.75
N THR A 175 14.30 -10.84 1.51
CA THR A 175 15.74 -10.69 1.21
C THR A 175 16.14 -9.24 0.97
N LYS A 176 15.22 -8.26 1.08
CA LYS A 176 15.46 -6.84 0.79
C LYS A 176 16.05 -6.60 -0.61
N LYS A 177 15.75 -7.47 -1.57
CA LYS A 177 16.14 -7.28 -2.98
C LYS A 177 15.39 -6.15 -3.69
N LEU A 178 14.51 -5.48 -2.98
CA LEU A 178 13.76 -4.32 -3.46
C LEU A 178 14.71 -3.12 -3.61
N LYS A 179 15.36 -3.06 -4.76
CA LYS A 179 15.94 -1.83 -5.30
C LYS A 179 14.94 -1.26 -6.31
N TYR A 180 13.85 -0.66 -5.82
CA TYR A 180 13.14 0.23 -6.72
C TYR A 180 13.90 1.55 -6.69
N SER A 181 14.46 1.90 -7.82
CA SER A 181 14.93 3.24 -8.03
C SER A 181 13.71 4.15 -8.28
N HIS A 182 13.09 4.64 -7.23
CA HIS A 182 12.81 6.06 -7.30
C HIS A 182 14.19 6.66 -7.58
N SER A 183 14.32 7.38 -8.68
CA SER A 183 15.57 8.08 -8.88
C SER A 183 15.80 8.81 -7.55
N GLU A 184 16.94 8.59 -6.90
CA GLU A 184 17.32 9.29 -5.67
C GLU A 184 17.08 10.79 -5.83
N GLN A 185 17.08 11.26 -7.07
CA GLN A 185 16.81 12.61 -7.53
C GLN A 185 15.34 13.05 -7.29
N GLU A 186 14.33 12.25 -7.62
CA GLU A 186 12.92 12.62 -7.42
C GLU A 186 12.51 12.57 -5.95
N SER A 187 13.04 11.62 -5.19
CA SER A 187 12.86 11.54 -3.74
C SER A 187 13.57 12.71 -3.03
N LEU A 188 14.78 13.10 -3.47
CA LEU A 188 15.51 14.25 -2.96
C LEU A 188 14.80 15.57 -3.32
N ASP A 189 14.34 15.75 -4.54
CA ASP A 189 13.62 16.94 -5.00
C ASP A 189 12.26 17.09 -4.30
N TYR A 190 11.54 15.98 -4.10
CA TYR A 190 10.30 16.00 -3.33
C TYR A 190 10.53 16.35 -1.86
N ASN A 191 11.48 15.71 -1.20
CA ASN A 191 11.83 15.98 0.19
C ASN A 191 12.39 17.38 0.38
N PHE A 192 13.19 17.87 -0.57
CA PHE A 192 13.76 19.21 -0.55
C PHE A 192 12.69 20.29 -0.77
N SER A 193 11.80 20.11 -1.74
CA SER A 193 10.68 21.02 -2.00
C SER A 193 9.73 21.12 -0.82
N ARG A 194 9.48 20.00 -0.16
CA ARG A 194 8.68 19.93 1.06
C ARG A 194 9.35 20.62 2.24
N PHE A 195 10.64 20.37 2.48
CA PHE A 195 11.44 21.03 3.50
C PHE A 195 11.46 22.55 3.32
N LEU A 196 11.61 23.03 2.09
CA LEU A 196 11.52 24.46 1.76
C LEU A 196 10.12 25.03 2.05
N GLY A 197 9.06 24.26 1.78
CA GLY A 197 7.68 24.63 2.09
C GLY A 197 7.48 24.82 3.61
N GLU A 198 7.96 23.89 4.41
CA GLU A 198 7.88 23.95 5.88
C GLU A 198 8.67 25.12 6.46
N ILE A 199 9.87 25.41 5.93
CA ILE A 199 10.67 26.59 6.33
C ILE A 199 9.93 27.89 6.00
N ARG A 200 9.30 27.99 4.81
CA ARG A 200 8.52 29.17 4.42
C ARG A 200 7.36 29.43 5.37
N ILE A 201 6.63 28.39 5.77
CA ILE A 201 5.51 28.49 6.71
C ILE A 201 6.02 28.96 8.08
N LYS A 202 7.08 28.34 8.62
CA LYS A 202 7.67 28.72 9.91
C LYS A 202 8.23 30.15 9.91
N LEU A 203 8.83 30.59 8.82
CA LEU A 203 9.30 31.97 8.66
C LEU A 203 8.13 32.95 8.63
N ALA A 204 7.06 32.65 7.89
CA ALA A 204 5.87 33.49 7.84
C ALA A 204 5.21 33.63 9.23
N GLU A 205 5.06 32.51 9.96
CA GLU A 205 4.55 32.51 11.34
C GLU A 205 5.44 33.31 12.29
N SER A 206 6.76 33.22 12.16
CA SER A 206 7.71 33.96 12.96
C SER A 206 7.65 35.48 12.70
N ILE A 207 7.46 35.88 11.44
CA ILE A 207 7.29 37.28 11.05
C ILE A 207 5.98 37.85 11.62
N ILE A 208 4.89 37.06 11.55
CA ILE A 208 3.57 37.47 12.07
C ILE A 208 3.61 37.63 13.61
N ARG A 209 4.38 36.79 14.32
CA ARG A 209 4.46 36.83 15.78
C ARG A 209 5.38 38.00 16.32
N ASN A 210 6.26 38.50 15.48
CA ASN A 210 7.24 39.53 15.87
C ASN A 210 6.90 40.96 15.37
N ASN A 211 5.73 41.10 14.73
CA ASN A 211 5.11 42.40 14.39
C ASN A 211 3.81 42.59 15.18
#